data_ddf9143508ec829ba5974247eab28e01
#
_entry.id   ddf9143508ec829ba5974247eab28e01
#
_cell.length_a   1.000
_cell.length_b   1.000
_cell.length_c   1.000
_cell.angle_alpha   90.00
_cell.angle_beta   90.00
_cell.angle_gamma   90.00
#
_symmetry.space_group_name_H-M   'P 1'
#
loop_
_entity.id
_entity.type
_entity.pdbx_description
1 polymer ?
#
loop_
_entity_poly.entity_id
_entity_poly.type
_entity_poly.pdbx_seq_one_letter_code
_entity_poly.pdbx_strand_id
1 'polypeptide(L)'
;FLNLPVSFFKSVPVMAVIIYVILLVSSDFVAVIVCFIMCFPIVYTNVLGGLDAVSGEYLEVAAVYGLTEAQKLRLIYIPSIRPNLNAALRLVCGLSWKAVIAAEVLSIPDFSLGYEMMNAKYYLETERLFAYIAAIVALSVLFEKLVMRAASYAEKKAAVRLKAHGEEKEQALAPEIQLSGISKNYENKSVLTDMTIKFESG
;
A
#
# COMPACT_ATOMS: atom_id res chain seq x y z
N PHE A 1 -13.60 3.07 17.47
CA PHE A 1 -14.75 3.96 17.14
C PHE A 1 -15.08 3.99 15.64
N LEU A 2 -14.09 3.97 14.73
CA LEU A 2 -14.33 4.03 13.26
C LEU A 2 -14.80 2.72 12.64
N ASN A 3 -14.72 1.59 13.34
CA ASN A 3 -15.09 0.28 12.78
C ASN A 3 -16.60 0.16 12.48
N LEU A 4 -17.46 0.81 13.28
CA LEU A 4 -18.92 0.82 13.07
C LEU A 4 -19.32 1.51 11.76
N PRO A 5 -18.92 2.79 11.49
CA PRO A 5 -19.27 3.45 10.23
C PRO A 5 -18.64 2.73 9.02
N VAL A 6 -17.42 2.23 9.12
CA VAL A 6 -16.77 1.49 8.02
C VAL A 6 -17.51 0.19 7.69
N SER A 7 -17.98 -0.55 8.71
CA SER A 7 -18.80 -1.76 8.52
C SER A 7 -20.15 -1.43 7.87
N PHE A 8 -20.76 -0.30 8.23
CA PHE A 8 -21.98 0.17 7.59
C PHE A 8 -21.78 0.39 6.09
N PHE A 9 -20.76 1.16 5.68
CA PHE A 9 -20.49 1.40 4.26
C PHE A 9 -20.19 0.12 3.46
N LYS A 10 -19.61 -0.90 4.07
CA LYS A 10 -19.41 -2.22 3.42
C LYS A 10 -20.72 -2.97 3.13
N SER A 11 -21.74 -2.74 3.94
CA SER A 11 -23.01 -3.46 3.86
C SER A 11 -24.03 -2.76 2.94
N VAL A 12 -23.81 -1.47 2.60
CA VAL A 12 -24.75 -0.72 1.77
C VAL A 12 -24.64 -1.16 0.30
N PRO A 13 -25.78 -1.47 -0.36
CA PRO A 13 -25.78 -1.78 -1.79
C PRO A 13 -25.28 -0.61 -2.63
N VAL A 14 -24.37 -0.88 -3.58
CA VAL A 14 -23.79 0.16 -4.47
C VAL A 14 -24.85 0.99 -5.14
N MET A 15 -25.93 0.36 -5.64
CA MET A 15 -27.03 1.04 -6.32
C MET A 15 -27.74 2.06 -5.41
N ALA A 16 -27.94 1.74 -4.14
CA ALA A 16 -28.54 2.66 -3.18
C ALA A 16 -27.64 3.88 -2.95
N VAL A 17 -26.33 3.68 -2.85
CA VAL A 17 -25.37 4.79 -2.75
C VAL A 17 -25.41 5.69 -3.97
N ILE A 18 -25.44 5.13 -5.19
CA ILE A 18 -25.49 5.89 -6.43
C ILE A 18 -26.75 6.75 -6.47
N ILE A 19 -27.93 6.18 -6.21
CA ILE A 19 -29.20 6.91 -6.22
C ILE A 19 -29.18 8.05 -5.21
N TYR A 20 -28.67 7.80 -4.00
CA TYR A 20 -28.58 8.83 -2.98
C TYR A 20 -27.62 9.97 -3.39
N VAL A 21 -26.49 9.65 -3.98
CA VAL A 21 -25.50 10.65 -4.42
C VAL A 21 -26.02 11.49 -5.59
N ILE A 22 -26.76 10.89 -6.54
CA ILE A 22 -27.41 11.64 -7.65
C ILE A 22 -28.35 12.73 -7.15
N LEU A 23 -28.98 12.53 -6.00
CA LEU A 23 -29.87 13.55 -5.41
C LEU A 23 -29.11 14.73 -4.78
N LEU A 24 -27.83 14.56 -4.48
CA LEU A 24 -27.03 15.53 -3.73
C LEU A 24 -26.08 16.35 -4.59
N VAL A 25 -25.61 15.78 -5.72
CA VAL A 25 -24.56 16.39 -6.54
C VAL A 25 -24.88 16.29 -8.03
N SER A 26 -24.20 17.10 -8.85
CA SER A 26 -24.32 17.04 -10.31
C SER A 26 -23.78 15.72 -10.87
N SER A 27 -24.31 15.29 -12.01
CA SER A 27 -23.98 14.03 -12.69
C SER A 27 -22.47 13.77 -12.85
N ASP A 28 -21.69 14.83 -13.10
CA ASP A 28 -20.25 14.75 -13.34
C ASP A 28 -19.45 14.27 -12.12
N PHE A 29 -19.94 14.55 -10.90
CA PHE A 29 -19.24 14.19 -9.67
C PHE A 29 -19.71 12.87 -9.05
N VAL A 30 -20.85 12.33 -9.49
CA VAL A 30 -21.44 11.10 -8.92
C VAL A 30 -20.45 9.94 -8.95
N ALA A 31 -19.84 9.69 -10.10
CA ALA A 31 -18.90 8.58 -10.28
C ALA A 31 -17.70 8.66 -9.33
N VAL A 32 -17.14 9.86 -9.13
CA VAL A 32 -15.99 10.09 -8.25
C VAL A 32 -16.37 9.84 -6.78
N ILE A 33 -17.50 10.38 -6.34
CA ILE A 33 -17.98 10.24 -4.96
C ILE A 33 -18.33 8.79 -4.65
N VAL A 34 -19.05 8.12 -5.54
CA VAL A 34 -19.40 6.69 -5.39
C VAL A 34 -18.14 5.83 -5.34
N CYS A 35 -17.19 6.07 -6.24
CA CYS A 35 -15.90 5.38 -6.24
C CYS A 35 -15.18 5.54 -4.89
N PHE A 36 -15.09 6.76 -4.37
CA PHE A 36 -14.48 7.03 -3.07
C PHE A 36 -15.17 6.28 -1.92
N ILE A 37 -16.49 6.39 -1.83
CA ILE A 37 -17.30 5.75 -0.77
C ILE A 37 -17.10 4.22 -0.79
N MET A 38 -17.03 3.62 -1.98
CA MET A 38 -16.88 2.16 -2.12
C MET A 38 -15.45 1.67 -1.87
N CYS A 39 -14.45 2.46 -2.27
CA CYS A 39 -13.05 2.06 -2.15
C CYS A 39 -12.45 2.36 -0.77
N PHE A 40 -12.87 3.44 -0.13
CA PHE A 40 -12.35 3.88 1.16
C PHE A 40 -12.41 2.79 2.26
N PRO A 41 -13.54 2.09 2.49
CA PRO A 41 -13.61 1.04 3.51
C PRO A 41 -12.62 -0.09 3.29
N ILE A 42 -12.35 -0.45 2.03
CA ILE A 42 -11.41 -1.52 1.66
C ILE A 42 -9.99 -1.11 2.02
N VAL A 43 -9.58 0.08 1.60
CA VAL A 43 -8.24 0.61 1.91
C VAL A 43 -8.07 0.75 3.42
N TYR A 44 -9.03 1.37 4.09
CA TYR A 44 -8.99 1.60 5.53
C TYR A 44 -8.81 0.29 6.32
N THR A 45 -9.61 -0.74 6.05
CA THR A 45 -9.51 -2.01 6.78
C THR A 45 -8.22 -2.78 6.48
N ASN A 46 -7.69 -2.70 5.27
CA ASN A 46 -6.41 -3.33 4.95
C ASN A 46 -5.23 -2.60 5.59
N VAL A 47 -5.28 -1.27 5.65
CA VAL A 47 -4.25 -0.46 6.34
C VAL A 47 -4.28 -0.78 7.84
N LEU A 48 -5.46 -0.81 8.47
CA LEU A 48 -5.57 -1.21 9.88
C LEU A 48 -5.03 -2.62 10.12
N GLY A 49 -5.42 -3.61 9.30
CA GLY A 49 -4.90 -4.96 9.41
C GLY A 49 -3.37 -5.04 9.26
N GLY A 50 -2.79 -4.17 8.44
CA GLY A 50 -1.33 -4.05 8.33
C GLY A 50 -0.68 -3.42 9.57
N LEU A 51 -1.35 -2.48 10.22
CA LEU A 51 -0.90 -1.89 11.49
C LEU A 51 -1.00 -2.89 12.63
N ASP A 52 -2.12 -3.61 12.73
CA ASP A 52 -2.35 -4.63 13.76
C ASP A 52 -1.38 -5.82 13.63
N ALA A 53 -0.85 -6.08 12.44
CA ALA A 53 0.13 -7.12 12.18
C ALA A 53 1.56 -6.76 12.60
N VAL A 54 1.81 -5.55 13.07
CA VAL A 54 3.13 -5.14 13.57
C VAL A 54 3.45 -5.88 14.88
N SER A 55 4.53 -6.68 14.86
CA SER A 55 4.97 -7.39 16.06
C SER A 55 5.43 -6.41 17.14
N GLY A 56 5.04 -6.68 18.38
CA GLY A 56 5.51 -5.95 19.55
C GLY A 56 7.03 -5.95 19.71
N GLU A 57 7.68 -7.04 19.29
CA GLU A 57 9.14 -7.17 19.31
C GLU A 57 9.84 -6.05 18.54
N TYR A 58 9.32 -5.68 17.36
CA TYR A 58 9.88 -4.55 16.59
C TYR A 58 9.74 -3.22 17.30
N LEU A 59 8.66 -3.04 18.08
CA LEU A 59 8.44 -1.82 18.85
C LEU A 59 9.34 -1.78 20.09
N GLU A 60 9.59 -2.92 20.74
CA GLU A 60 10.55 -3.03 21.83
C GLU A 60 11.98 -2.73 21.38
N VAL A 61 12.41 -3.31 20.25
CA VAL A 61 13.69 -2.99 19.64
C VAL A 61 13.79 -1.50 19.31
N ALA A 62 12.74 -0.91 18.73
CA ALA A 62 12.71 0.52 18.44
C ALA A 62 12.82 1.39 19.69
N ALA A 63 12.26 0.95 20.82
CA ALA A 63 12.40 1.65 22.09
C ALA A 63 13.82 1.57 22.65
N VAL A 64 14.47 0.39 22.59
CA VAL A 64 15.85 0.20 23.01
C VAL A 64 16.82 1.09 22.22
N TYR A 65 16.61 1.19 20.90
CA TYR A 65 17.43 2.05 20.05
C TYR A 65 17.04 3.54 20.06
N GLY A 66 16.05 3.93 20.86
CA GLY A 66 15.61 5.32 20.99
C GLY A 66 15.06 5.92 19.70
N LEU A 67 14.40 5.10 18.85
CA LEU A 67 13.84 5.58 17.59
C LEU A 67 12.72 6.60 17.81
N THR A 68 12.80 7.72 17.09
CA THR A 68 11.74 8.72 17.08
C THR A 68 10.48 8.17 16.39
N GLU A 69 9.29 8.76 16.65
CA GLU A 69 8.03 8.33 16.05
C GLU A 69 8.07 8.38 14.52
N ALA A 70 8.74 9.37 13.93
CA ALA A 70 8.94 9.46 12.49
C ALA A 70 9.80 8.30 11.94
N GLN A 71 10.82 7.88 12.68
CA GLN A 71 11.66 6.71 12.33
C GLN A 71 10.88 5.41 12.48
N LYS A 72 10.10 5.22 13.55
CA LYS A 72 9.20 4.06 13.71
C LYS A 72 8.20 3.96 12.56
N LEU A 73 7.56 5.10 12.20
CA LEU A 73 6.63 5.15 11.08
C LEU A 73 7.30 4.67 9.78
N ARG A 74 8.50 5.17 9.48
CA ARG A 74 9.20 4.89 8.24
C ARG A 74 9.82 3.49 8.17
N LEU A 75 10.37 3.00 9.28
CA LEU A 75 11.16 1.76 9.33
C LEU A 75 10.34 0.53 9.72
N ILE A 76 9.24 0.71 10.47
CA ILE A 76 8.42 -0.39 10.98
C ILE A 76 7.03 -0.36 10.35
N TYR A 77 6.26 0.70 10.55
CA TYR A 77 4.85 0.73 10.15
C TYR A 77 4.67 0.71 8.63
N ILE A 78 5.35 1.59 7.88
CA ILE A 78 5.21 1.64 6.41
C ILE A 78 5.59 0.32 5.75
N PRO A 79 6.72 -0.35 6.08
CA PRO A 79 7.03 -1.67 5.54
C PRO A 79 6.01 -2.75 5.90
N SER A 80 5.49 -2.74 7.13
CA SER A 80 4.52 -3.74 7.60
C SER A 80 3.15 -3.60 6.93
N ILE A 81 2.72 -2.38 6.60
CA ILE A 81 1.44 -2.13 5.91
C ILE A 81 1.51 -2.49 4.42
N ARG A 82 2.68 -2.47 3.79
CA ARG A 82 2.81 -2.63 2.33
C ARG A 82 2.12 -3.87 1.75
N PRO A 83 2.26 -5.07 2.31
CA PRO A 83 1.59 -6.26 1.76
C PRO A 83 0.07 -6.10 1.74
N ASN A 84 -0.50 -5.58 2.83
CA ASN A 84 -1.93 -5.35 2.97
C ASN A 84 -2.42 -4.22 2.05
N LEU A 85 -1.62 -3.16 1.90
CA LEU A 85 -1.92 -2.07 0.98
C LEU A 85 -1.94 -2.55 -0.49
N ASN A 86 -1.01 -3.42 -0.89
CA ASN A 86 -1.01 -4.01 -2.23
C ASN A 86 -2.21 -4.92 -2.46
N ALA A 87 -2.61 -5.71 -1.47
CA ALA A 87 -3.83 -6.49 -1.54
C ALA A 87 -5.06 -5.58 -1.70
N ALA A 88 -5.13 -4.48 -0.92
CA ALA A 88 -6.19 -3.49 -1.05
C ALA A 88 -6.21 -2.83 -2.43
N LEU A 89 -5.06 -2.44 -2.98
CA LEU A 89 -4.97 -1.83 -4.32
C LEU A 89 -5.51 -2.75 -5.41
N ARG A 90 -5.23 -4.05 -5.36
CA ARG A 90 -5.79 -5.03 -6.31
C ARG A 90 -7.32 -5.06 -6.25
N LEU A 91 -7.88 -5.13 -5.05
CA LEU A 91 -9.34 -5.16 -4.83
C LEU A 91 -9.99 -3.86 -5.28
N VAL A 92 -9.40 -2.72 -4.91
CA VAL A 92 -9.91 -1.39 -5.23
C VAL A 92 -9.87 -1.11 -6.73
N CYS A 93 -8.82 -1.49 -7.46
CA CYS A 93 -8.74 -1.31 -8.91
C CYS A 93 -9.90 -1.99 -9.64
N GLY A 94 -10.21 -3.25 -9.28
CA GLY A 94 -11.33 -3.96 -9.90
C GLY A 94 -12.71 -3.43 -9.49
N LEU A 95 -12.86 -3.01 -8.23
CA LEU A 95 -14.13 -2.49 -7.71
C LEU A 95 -14.42 -1.08 -8.20
N SER A 96 -13.41 -0.19 -8.19
CA SER A 96 -13.55 1.20 -8.61
C SER A 96 -14.08 1.32 -10.03
N TRP A 97 -13.52 0.54 -10.95
CA TRP A 97 -13.96 0.54 -12.35
C TRP A 97 -15.44 0.16 -12.49
N LYS A 98 -15.87 -0.88 -11.78
CA LYS A 98 -17.27 -1.33 -11.78
C LYS A 98 -18.20 -0.28 -11.17
N ALA A 99 -17.77 0.34 -10.07
CA ALA A 99 -18.55 1.37 -9.39
C ALA A 99 -18.70 2.63 -10.24
N VAL A 100 -17.62 3.07 -10.90
CA VAL A 100 -17.63 4.24 -11.81
C VAL A 100 -18.58 4.02 -12.98
N ILE A 101 -18.46 2.89 -13.71
CA ILE A 101 -19.34 2.62 -14.85
C ILE A 101 -20.80 2.49 -14.41
N ALA A 102 -21.08 1.83 -13.29
CA ALA A 102 -22.45 1.76 -12.76
C ALA A 102 -23.00 3.15 -12.39
N ALA A 103 -22.18 4.02 -11.82
CA ALA A 103 -22.54 5.39 -11.49
C ALA A 103 -22.81 6.23 -12.76
N GLU A 104 -21.95 6.14 -13.78
CA GLU A 104 -22.12 6.85 -15.05
C GLU A 104 -23.38 6.42 -15.80
N VAL A 105 -23.67 5.10 -15.83
CA VAL A 105 -24.90 4.57 -16.45
C VAL A 105 -26.16 5.13 -15.80
N LEU A 106 -26.15 5.38 -14.49
CA LEU A 106 -27.31 5.88 -13.75
C LEU A 106 -27.37 7.41 -13.70
N SER A 107 -26.24 8.09 -13.58
CA SER A 107 -26.18 9.56 -13.50
C SER A 107 -26.13 10.25 -14.86
N ILE A 108 -25.81 9.50 -15.91
CA ILE A 108 -25.80 9.95 -17.32
C ILE A 108 -25.01 11.26 -17.50
N PRO A 109 -23.73 11.34 -17.06
CA PRO A 109 -22.91 12.52 -17.29
C PRO A 109 -22.48 12.60 -18.76
N ASP A 110 -22.41 13.81 -19.30
CA ASP A 110 -21.97 14.03 -20.68
C ASP A 110 -20.57 13.45 -20.94
N PHE A 111 -20.34 12.92 -22.15
CA PHE A 111 -19.05 12.39 -22.60
C PHE A 111 -18.46 11.23 -21.76
N SER A 112 -19.29 10.42 -21.12
CA SER A 112 -18.85 9.23 -20.38
C SER A 112 -19.14 7.92 -21.13
N LEU A 113 -18.40 6.86 -20.77
CA LEU A 113 -18.65 5.52 -21.31
C LEU A 113 -20.02 4.97 -20.89
N GLY A 114 -20.45 5.29 -19.67
CA GLY A 114 -21.77 4.93 -19.19
C GLY A 114 -22.90 5.62 -19.96
N TYR A 115 -22.72 6.90 -20.31
CA TYR A 115 -23.62 7.66 -21.18
C TYR A 115 -23.78 7.01 -22.55
N GLU A 116 -22.66 6.69 -23.23
CA GLU A 116 -22.67 6.05 -24.54
C GLU A 116 -23.32 4.65 -24.52
N MET A 117 -23.08 3.89 -23.45
CA MET A 117 -23.78 2.60 -23.25
C MET A 117 -25.29 2.79 -23.13
N MET A 118 -25.73 3.82 -22.38
CA MET A 118 -27.14 4.11 -22.19
C MET A 118 -27.81 4.56 -23.50
N ASN A 119 -27.11 5.39 -24.29
CA ASN A 119 -27.58 5.79 -25.62
C ASN A 119 -27.71 4.58 -26.55
N ALA A 120 -26.70 3.73 -26.66
CA ALA A 120 -26.76 2.51 -27.45
C ALA A 120 -27.94 1.60 -27.03
N LYS A 121 -28.25 1.53 -25.72
CA LYS A 121 -29.42 0.82 -25.21
C LYS A 121 -30.73 1.46 -25.65
N TYR A 122 -30.85 2.79 -25.53
CA TYR A 122 -32.09 3.52 -25.91
C TYR A 122 -32.41 3.42 -27.40
N TYR A 123 -31.39 3.46 -28.24
CA TYR A 123 -31.52 3.30 -29.70
C TYR A 123 -31.54 1.86 -30.17
N LEU A 124 -31.49 0.87 -29.25
CA LEU A 124 -31.45 -0.55 -29.55
C LEU A 124 -30.24 -0.96 -30.46
N GLU A 125 -29.17 -0.21 -30.40
CA GLU A 125 -27.93 -0.45 -31.12
C GLU A 125 -27.08 -1.52 -30.41
N THR A 126 -27.53 -2.78 -30.49
CA THR A 126 -26.94 -3.90 -29.75
C THR A 126 -25.45 -4.07 -30.04
N GLU A 127 -25.04 -3.90 -31.31
CA GLU A 127 -23.63 -4.00 -31.71
C GLU A 127 -22.74 -2.98 -31.01
N ARG A 128 -23.19 -1.71 -30.92
CA ARG A 128 -22.47 -0.65 -30.19
C ARG A 128 -22.41 -0.94 -28.70
N LEU A 129 -23.50 -1.43 -28.13
CA LEU A 129 -23.54 -1.79 -26.70
C LEU A 129 -22.49 -2.86 -26.38
N PHE A 130 -22.40 -3.94 -27.20
CA PHE A 130 -21.37 -4.95 -27.00
C PHE A 130 -19.94 -4.42 -27.21
N ALA A 131 -19.75 -3.52 -28.18
CA ALA A 131 -18.45 -2.88 -28.40
C ALA A 131 -18.01 -2.05 -27.17
N TYR A 132 -18.91 -1.26 -26.57
CA TYR A 132 -18.61 -0.53 -25.34
C TYR A 132 -18.30 -1.46 -24.16
N ILE A 133 -19.06 -2.54 -23.97
CA ILE A 133 -18.79 -3.54 -22.94
C ILE A 133 -17.38 -4.12 -23.13
N ALA A 134 -17.03 -4.51 -24.34
CA ALA A 134 -15.70 -5.07 -24.63
C ALA A 134 -14.58 -4.03 -24.38
N ALA A 135 -14.80 -2.77 -24.78
CA ALA A 135 -13.87 -1.68 -24.51
C ALA A 135 -13.67 -1.43 -23.00
N ILE A 136 -14.75 -1.41 -22.22
CA ILE A 136 -14.69 -1.23 -20.76
C ILE A 136 -13.91 -2.37 -20.10
N VAL A 137 -14.14 -3.61 -20.51
CA VAL A 137 -13.40 -4.77 -19.99
C VAL A 137 -11.92 -4.66 -20.32
N ALA A 138 -11.59 -4.32 -21.57
CA ALA A 138 -10.20 -4.15 -22.00
C ALA A 138 -9.49 -3.02 -21.23
N LEU A 139 -10.15 -1.87 -21.07
CA LEU A 139 -9.63 -0.73 -20.31
C LEU A 139 -9.46 -1.06 -18.82
N SER A 140 -10.40 -1.80 -18.22
CA SER A 140 -10.30 -2.24 -16.83
C SER A 140 -9.06 -3.11 -16.60
N VAL A 141 -8.83 -4.10 -17.46
CA VAL A 141 -7.64 -4.98 -17.37
C VAL A 141 -6.35 -4.20 -17.59
N LEU A 142 -6.35 -3.26 -18.55
CA LEU A 142 -5.18 -2.42 -18.83
C LEU A 142 -4.87 -1.53 -17.63
N PHE A 143 -5.87 -0.88 -17.06
CA PHE A 143 -5.75 -0.01 -15.88
C PHE A 143 -5.20 -0.78 -14.68
N GLU A 144 -5.78 -1.94 -14.37
CA GLU A 144 -5.29 -2.79 -13.27
C GLU A 144 -3.81 -3.16 -13.46
N LYS A 145 -3.41 -3.59 -14.66
CA LYS A 145 -2.01 -3.91 -14.97
C LYS A 145 -1.08 -2.71 -14.81
N LEU A 146 -1.51 -1.53 -15.24
CA LEU A 146 -0.74 -0.29 -15.12
C LEU A 146 -0.53 0.10 -13.65
N VAL A 147 -1.60 0.09 -12.86
CA VAL A 147 -1.55 0.42 -11.42
C VAL A 147 -0.65 -0.57 -10.68
N MET A 148 -0.79 -1.87 -10.94
CA MET A 148 0.02 -2.88 -10.28
C MET A 148 1.50 -2.82 -10.69
N ARG A 149 1.81 -2.49 -11.94
CA ARG A 149 3.20 -2.23 -12.37
C ARG A 149 3.78 -1.00 -11.68
N ALA A 150 3.02 0.08 -11.59
CA ALA A 150 3.44 1.30 -10.89
C ALA A 150 3.70 1.02 -9.39
N ALA A 151 2.81 0.27 -8.73
CA ALA A 151 2.98 -0.12 -7.33
C ALA A 151 4.24 -0.97 -7.11
N SER A 152 4.46 -2.00 -7.95
CA SER A 152 5.65 -2.86 -7.85
C SER A 152 6.95 -2.12 -8.17
N TYR A 153 6.94 -1.15 -9.09
CA TYR A 153 8.09 -0.29 -9.36
C TYR A 153 8.42 0.61 -8.17
N ALA A 154 7.40 1.20 -7.54
CA ALA A 154 7.57 2.02 -6.33
C ALA A 154 8.17 1.20 -5.16
N GLU A 155 7.73 -0.06 -5.00
CA GLU A 155 8.29 -0.98 -4.00
C GLU A 155 9.76 -1.29 -4.24
N LYS A 156 10.12 -1.68 -5.47
CA LYS A 156 11.51 -1.97 -5.82
C LYS A 156 12.43 -0.78 -5.55
N LYS A 157 12.00 0.43 -5.95
CA LYS A 157 12.75 1.66 -5.71
C LYS A 157 12.92 1.97 -4.22
N ALA A 158 11.88 1.73 -3.41
CA ALA A 158 11.94 1.92 -1.97
C ALA A 158 12.87 0.89 -1.28
N ALA A 159 12.82 -0.39 -1.71
CA ALA A 159 13.68 -1.45 -1.18
C ALA A 159 15.16 -1.19 -1.48
N VAL A 160 15.49 -0.75 -2.71
CA VAL A 160 16.86 -0.40 -3.10
C VAL A 160 17.40 0.76 -2.25
N ARG A 161 16.58 1.79 -2.00
CA ARG A 161 16.99 2.93 -1.15
C ARG A 161 17.26 2.53 0.30
N LEU A 162 16.46 1.61 0.85
CA LEU A 162 16.64 1.12 2.22
C LEU A 162 17.93 0.29 2.32
N LYS A 163 18.21 -0.56 1.33
CA LYS A 163 19.41 -1.38 1.28
C LYS A 163 20.68 -0.53 1.16
N ALA A 164 20.70 0.43 0.25
CA ALA A 164 21.84 1.34 0.08
C ALA A 164 22.15 2.13 1.35
N HIS A 165 21.14 2.60 2.08
CA HIS A 165 21.32 3.33 3.34
C HIS A 165 21.77 2.40 4.49
N GLY A 166 21.41 1.12 4.45
CA GLY A 166 21.87 0.11 5.39
C GLY A 166 23.37 -0.21 5.20
N GLU A 167 23.78 -0.43 3.96
CA GLU A 167 25.19 -0.73 3.61
C GLU A 167 26.13 0.45 3.92
N GLU A 168 25.69 1.69 3.67
CA GLU A 168 26.46 2.90 3.99
C GLU A 168 26.67 3.07 5.50
N LYS A 169 25.67 2.74 6.32
CA LYS A 169 25.77 2.76 7.78
C LYS A 169 26.62 1.60 8.33
N GLU A 170 26.54 0.42 7.74
CA GLU A 170 27.32 -0.74 8.16
C GLU A 170 28.81 -0.51 7.92
N GLN A 171 29.18 0.09 6.79
CA GLN A 171 30.57 0.51 6.51
C GLN A 171 31.04 1.65 7.42
N ALA A 172 30.15 2.56 7.82
CA ALA A 172 30.50 3.67 8.74
C ALA A 172 30.58 3.23 10.21
N LEU A 173 29.96 2.10 10.57
CA LEU A 173 29.88 1.57 11.95
C LEU A 173 30.77 0.35 12.18
N ALA A 174 31.52 -0.13 11.17
CA ALA A 174 32.44 -1.24 11.34
C ALA A 174 33.60 -0.80 12.26
N PRO A 175 33.56 -1.07 13.56
CA PRO A 175 34.63 -0.68 14.46
C PRO A 175 35.84 -1.56 14.18
N GLU A 176 36.95 -0.93 13.85
CA GLU A 176 38.23 -1.60 13.89
C GLU A 176 38.58 -1.88 15.37
N ILE A 177 38.48 -3.15 15.79
CA ILE A 177 38.81 -3.54 17.18
C ILE A 177 40.28 -3.96 17.18
N GLN A 178 41.10 -3.11 17.79
CA GLN A 178 42.51 -3.43 18.02
C GLN A 178 42.73 -3.72 19.50
N LEU A 179 43.05 -4.93 19.80
CA LEU A 179 43.45 -5.37 21.14
C LEU A 179 44.98 -5.38 21.21
N SER A 180 45.54 -4.47 21.98
CA SER A 180 47.00 -4.34 22.14
C SER A 180 47.45 -4.60 23.57
N GLY A 181 48.54 -5.32 23.74
CA GLY A 181 49.19 -5.52 25.04
C GLY A 181 48.43 -6.43 25.99
N ILE A 182 47.63 -7.38 25.49
CA ILE A 182 46.85 -8.29 26.36
C ILE A 182 47.77 -9.35 26.95
N SER A 183 47.88 -9.32 28.27
CA SER A 183 48.58 -10.35 29.04
C SER A 183 47.63 -10.97 30.07
N LYS A 184 47.58 -12.29 30.16
CA LYS A 184 46.76 -13.06 31.11
C LYS A 184 47.62 -14.06 31.84
N ASN A 185 47.67 -13.95 33.17
CA ASN A 185 48.34 -14.87 34.05
C ASN A 185 47.34 -15.70 34.84
N TYR A 186 47.52 -16.99 34.88
CA TYR A 186 46.81 -17.93 35.74
C TYR A 186 47.79 -18.56 36.71
N GLU A 187 47.59 -18.38 38.03
CA GLU A 187 48.30 -19.07 39.15
C GLU A 187 49.79 -19.35 38.92
N ASN A 188 50.62 -18.41 38.66
CA ASN A 188 52.08 -18.57 38.34
C ASN A 188 52.44 -19.05 36.93
N LYS A 189 51.52 -19.17 36.01
CA LYS A 189 51.84 -19.36 34.55
C LYS A 189 51.30 -18.22 33.74
N SER A 190 52.17 -17.54 33.01
CA SER A 190 51.76 -16.60 31.98
C SER A 190 51.24 -17.39 30.76
N VAL A 191 49.97 -17.25 30.47
CA VAL A 191 49.30 -17.96 29.35
C VAL A 191 49.28 -17.09 28.11
N LEU A 192 49.18 -15.77 28.28
CA LEU A 192 49.23 -14.81 27.20
C LEU A 192 50.19 -13.67 27.62
N THR A 193 51.16 -13.37 26.76
CA THR A 193 52.12 -12.28 26.99
C THR A 193 52.11 -11.36 25.78
N ASP A 194 51.77 -10.11 25.99
CA ASP A 194 51.86 -9.02 25.01
C ASP A 194 51.25 -9.35 23.61
N MET A 195 50.04 -9.91 23.63
CA MET A 195 49.36 -10.28 22.39
C MET A 195 48.62 -9.08 21.81
N THR A 196 48.93 -8.78 20.55
CA THR A 196 48.19 -7.74 19.77
C THR A 196 47.39 -8.44 18.69
N ILE A 197 46.07 -8.25 18.72
CA ILE A 197 45.15 -8.81 17.71
C ILE A 197 44.41 -7.65 17.08
N LYS A 198 44.40 -7.63 15.76
CA LYS A 198 43.62 -6.67 14.95
C LYS A 198 42.50 -7.45 14.27
N PHE A 199 41.24 -7.07 14.57
CA PHE A 199 40.07 -7.59 13.86
C PHE A 199 39.72 -6.61 12.76
N GLU A 200 39.92 -7.02 11.50
CA GLU A 200 39.44 -6.28 10.34
C GLU A 200 37.98 -6.63 10.09
N SER A 201 37.15 -5.63 9.80
CA SER A 201 35.78 -5.83 9.36
C SER A 201 35.76 -6.53 8.01
N GLY A 202 35.26 -7.76 7.95
CA GLY A 202 35.06 -8.55 6.74
C GLY A 202 33.89 -8.09 5.89
#